data_68112f1f2e18de0f488535775b758847
#
_entry.id   68112f1f2e18de0f488535775b758847
#
_cell.length_a   1.000
_cell.length_b   1.000
_cell.length_c   1.000
_cell.angle_alpha   90.00
_cell.angle_beta   90.00
_cell.angle_gamma   90.00
#
_symmetry.space_group_name_H-M   'P 1'
#
loop_
_entity.id
_entity.type
_entity.pdbx_description
1 polymer ?
#
loop_
_entity_poly.entity_id
_entity_poly.type
_entity_poly.pdbx_seq_one_letter_code
_entity_poly.pdbx_strand_id
1 'polypeptide(L)'
;MTTTMHSYRGYVFTIEFDPDPPGYIVDFPDLPDIITSGPTLSEAFAHACEALDSYLETLEKFGQPAPPPQHRLILQSVGSS
;
A
#
# COMPACT_ATOMS: atom_id res chain seq x y z
N MET A 1 -12.52 -4.08 -13.66
CA MET A 1 -11.60 -3.34 -12.83
C MET A 1 -10.61 -4.25 -12.19
N THR A 2 -9.39 -3.86 -12.22
CA THR A 2 -8.34 -4.70 -11.70
C THR A 2 -7.75 -4.05 -10.46
N THR A 3 -7.82 -4.76 -9.35
CA THR A 3 -7.22 -4.34 -8.10
C THR A 3 -6.25 -5.41 -7.68
N THR A 4 -5.01 -5.01 -7.44
CA THR A 4 -4.00 -5.95 -6.98
C THR A 4 -3.62 -5.62 -5.55
N MET A 5 -3.23 -6.65 -4.80
CA MET A 5 -2.89 -6.51 -3.40
C MET A 5 -1.42 -6.83 -3.22
N HIS A 6 -0.76 -6.00 -2.45
CA HIS A 6 0.68 -6.13 -2.22
C HIS A 6 0.98 -5.90 -0.75
N SER A 7 2.18 -6.21 -0.35
CA SER A 7 2.63 -5.86 1.00
C SER A 7 4.07 -5.38 0.94
N TYR A 8 4.40 -4.51 1.87
CA TYR A 8 5.74 -3.96 1.99
C TYR A 8 5.97 -3.59 3.44
N ARG A 9 7.06 -4.08 4.01
CA ARG A 9 7.40 -3.81 5.41
C ARG A 9 6.28 -4.18 6.37
N GLY A 10 5.52 -5.20 6.02
CA GLY A 10 4.44 -5.68 6.86
C GLY A 10 3.10 -5.01 6.64
N TYR A 11 3.04 -3.99 5.82
CA TYR A 11 1.79 -3.29 5.53
C TYR A 11 1.24 -3.70 4.19
N VAL A 12 -0.06 -3.93 4.17
CA VAL A 12 -0.76 -4.31 2.94
C VAL A 12 -1.23 -3.05 2.23
N PHE A 13 -1.15 -3.05 0.93
CA PHE A 13 -1.72 -1.97 0.14
C PHE A 13 -2.30 -2.53 -1.15
N THR A 14 -3.23 -1.79 -1.71
CA THR A 14 -3.85 -2.17 -2.97
C THR A 14 -3.51 -1.13 -4.03
N ILE A 15 -3.46 -1.61 -5.27
CA ILE A 15 -3.28 -0.72 -6.42
C ILE A 15 -4.46 -0.98 -7.34
N GLU A 16 -5.22 0.06 -7.61
CA GLU A 16 -6.42 -0.04 -8.42
C GLU A 16 -6.30 0.87 -9.63
N PHE A 17 -6.69 0.36 -10.78
CA PHE A 17 -6.66 1.15 -12.00
C PHE A 17 -7.87 2.08 -12.04
N ASP A 18 -7.60 3.36 -12.31
CA ASP A 18 -8.64 4.36 -12.49
C ASP A 18 -8.60 4.80 -13.95
N PRO A 19 -9.67 4.60 -14.71
CA PRO A 19 -9.65 4.94 -16.12
C PRO A 19 -9.80 6.43 -16.43
N ASP A 20 -10.19 7.26 -15.47
CA ASP A 20 -10.52 8.64 -15.79
C ASP A 20 -10.08 9.59 -14.69
N PRO A 21 -8.91 10.21 -14.84
CA PRO A 21 -7.91 10.00 -15.89
C PRO A 21 -7.18 8.68 -15.66
N PRO A 22 -6.63 8.10 -16.72
CA PRO A 22 -5.96 6.80 -16.56
C PRO A 22 -4.80 6.88 -15.58
N GLY A 23 -4.76 5.92 -14.68
CA GLY A 23 -3.71 5.87 -13.69
C GLY A 23 -3.97 4.78 -12.69
N TYR A 24 -3.05 4.63 -11.75
CA TYR A 24 -3.17 3.62 -10.72
C TYR A 24 -3.13 4.29 -9.36
N ILE A 25 -4.10 3.94 -8.53
CA ILE A 25 -4.25 4.56 -7.21
C ILE A 25 -3.86 3.56 -6.15
N VAL A 26 -3.06 4.00 -5.21
CA VAL A 26 -2.59 3.16 -4.11
C VAL A 26 -3.37 3.50 -2.84
N ASP A 27 -3.76 2.46 -2.12
CA ASP A 27 -4.49 2.63 -0.88
C ASP A 27 -3.87 1.72 0.20
N PHE A 28 -3.56 2.30 1.34
CA PHE A 28 -3.06 1.56 2.50
C PHE A 28 -4.16 1.51 3.54
N PRO A 29 -4.85 0.37 3.70
CA PRO A 29 -5.97 0.33 4.64
C PRO A 29 -5.57 0.59 6.09
N ASP A 30 -4.35 0.25 6.48
CA ASP A 30 -3.90 0.49 7.84
C ASP A 30 -3.26 1.85 8.03
N LEU A 31 -3.00 2.55 6.93
CA LEU A 31 -2.34 3.85 6.97
C LEU A 31 -3.08 4.80 6.05
N PRO A 32 -4.29 5.22 6.47
CA PRO A 32 -5.14 6.02 5.58
C PRO A 32 -4.55 7.39 5.23
N ASP A 33 -3.52 7.81 5.94
CA ASP A 33 -2.87 9.07 5.61
C ASP A 33 -1.98 8.98 4.38
N ILE A 34 -1.66 7.78 3.94
CA ILE A 34 -0.83 7.59 2.76
C ILE A 34 -1.72 7.45 1.55
N ILE A 35 -1.65 8.43 0.67
CA ILE A 35 -2.39 8.41 -0.60
C ILE A 35 -1.38 8.70 -1.69
N THR A 36 -1.24 7.78 -2.63
CA THR A 36 -0.31 7.98 -3.72
C THR A 36 -0.84 7.29 -4.96
N SER A 37 -0.19 7.53 -6.07
CA SER A 37 -0.64 7.00 -7.35
C SER A 37 0.52 6.98 -8.32
N GLY A 38 0.29 6.45 -9.50
CA GLY A 38 1.29 6.45 -10.55
C GLY A 38 0.67 6.20 -11.90
N PRO A 39 1.33 6.61 -12.97
CA PRO A 39 0.78 6.42 -14.32
C PRO A 39 0.84 4.98 -14.80
N THR A 40 1.70 4.17 -14.20
CA THR A 40 1.78 2.76 -14.52
C THR A 40 1.75 1.97 -13.23
N LEU A 41 1.44 0.68 -13.35
CA LEU A 41 1.42 -0.20 -12.18
C LEU A 41 2.80 -0.20 -11.50
N SER A 42 3.84 -0.26 -12.29
CA SER A 42 5.19 -0.30 -11.78
C SER A 42 5.53 0.97 -11.00
N GLU A 43 5.16 2.11 -11.55
CA GLU A 43 5.44 3.38 -10.88
C GLU A 43 4.58 3.55 -9.63
N ALA A 44 3.32 3.12 -9.70
CA ALA A 44 2.47 3.20 -8.52
C ALA A 44 3.04 2.35 -7.39
N PHE A 45 3.56 1.17 -7.72
CA PHE A 45 4.18 0.31 -6.72
C PHE A 45 5.40 0.99 -6.10
N ALA A 46 6.26 1.56 -6.95
CA ALA A 46 7.44 2.25 -6.45
C ALA A 46 7.07 3.42 -5.55
N HIS A 47 6.07 4.18 -5.97
CA HIS A 47 5.62 5.31 -5.16
C HIS A 47 5.03 4.86 -3.83
N ALA A 48 4.33 3.71 -3.83
CA ALA A 48 3.78 3.16 -2.60
C ALA A 48 4.89 2.84 -1.61
N CYS A 49 5.95 2.19 -2.08
CA CYS A 49 7.07 1.85 -1.21
C CYS A 49 7.77 3.09 -0.69
N GLU A 50 7.99 4.07 -1.55
CA GLU A 50 8.63 5.32 -1.14
C GLU A 50 7.79 6.08 -0.13
N ALA A 51 6.48 6.12 -0.36
CA ALA A 51 5.60 6.82 0.54
C ALA A 51 5.58 6.16 1.90
N LEU A 52 5.56 4.84 1.94
CA LEU A 52 5.59 4.12 3.20
C LEU A 52 6.90 4.35 3.94
N ASP A 53 8.02 4.25 3.21
CA ASP A 53 9.32 4.49 3.83
C ASP A 53 9.38 5.88 4.46
N SER A 54 8.91 6.87 3.72
CA SER A 54 8.92 8.24 4.19
C SER A 54 8.02 8.43 5.41
N TYR A 55 6.86 7.80 5.37
CA TYR A 55 5.89 7.89 6.45
C TYR A 55 6.47 7.30 7.75
N LEU A 56 7.04 6.11 7.65
CA LEU A 56 7.60 5.45 8.82
C LEU A 56 8.81 6.19 9.35
N GLU A 57 9.62 6.73 8.46
CA GLU A 57 10.78 7.52 8.87
C GLU A 57 10.35 8.77 9.62
N THR A 58 9.29 9.41 9.15
CA THR A 58 8.77 10.60 9.81
C THR A 58 8.26 10.28 11.20
N LEU A 59 7.56 9.16 11.35
CA LEU A 59 7.08 8.76 12.66
C LEU A 59 8.24 8.52 13.62
N GLU A 60 9.27 7.85 13.13
CA GLU A 60 10.45 7.57 13.96
C GLU A 60 11.13 8.87 14.37
N LYS A 61 11.21 9.80 13.44
CA LYS A 61 11.85 11.08 13.71
C LYS A 61 11.14 11.85 14.81
N PHE A 62 9.83 11.73 14.89
CA PHE A 62 9.06 12.42 15.91
C PHE A 62 8.76 11.55 17.11
N GLY A 63 9.35 10.38 17.18
CA GLY A 63 9.18 9.51 18.32
C GLY A 63 7.78 8.93 18.46
N GLN A 64 7.07 8.82 17.35
CA GLN A 64 5.72 8.29 17.37
C GLN A 64 5.71 6.84 16.91
N PRO A 65 4.91 5.99 17.56
CA PRO A 65 4.85 4.59 17.14
C PRO A 65 4.10 4.44 15.83
N ALA A 66 4.58 3.53 15.01
CA ALA A 66 3.88 3.21 13.77
C ALA A 66 2.64 2.40 14.12
N PRO A 67 1.52 2.63 13.43
CA PRO A 67 0.33 1.83 13.67
C PRO A 67 0.62 0.37 13.34
N PRO A 68 0.17 -0.56 14.17
CA PRO A 68 0.39 -1.98 13.88
C PRO A 68 -0.42 -2.39 12.66
N PRO A 69 0.15 -3.24 11.80
CA PRO A 69 -0.61 -3.73 10.65
C PRO A 69 -1.78 -4.59 11.10
N GLN A 70 -2.98 -4.22 10.68
CA GLN A 70 -4.17 -4.97 10.99
C GLN A 70 -4.55 -5.92 9.85
N HIS A 71 -4.13 -5.58 8.64
CA HIS A 71 -4.41 -6.39 7.48
C HIS A 71 -3.20 -7.20 7.10
N ARG A 72 -3.43 -8.35 6.50
CA ARG A 72 -2.35 -9.24 6.06
C ARG A 72 -2.61 -9.68 4.66
N LEU A 73 -1.53 -9.81 3.91
CA LEU A 73 -1.60 -10.45 2.62
C LEU A 73 -1.57 -11.95 2.88
N ILE A 74 -2.72 -12.57 2.79
CA ILE A 74 -2.85 -13.99 3.08
C ILE A 74 -2.84 -14.75 1.78
N LEU A 75 -1.82 -15.57 1.59
CA LEU A 75 -1.78 -16.49 0.48
C LEU A 75 -2.50 -17.73 0.92
N GLN A 76 -3.80 -17.61 0.86
CA GLN A 76 -4.66 -18.66 1.37
C GLN A 76 -4.58 -19.86 0.47
N SER A 77 -4.15 -20.94 1.02
CA SER A 77 -4.21 -22.20 0.30
C SER A 77 -5.65 -22.64 0.30
N VAL A 78 -6.14 -22.96 -0.87
CA VAL A 78 -7.50 -23.43 -0.96
C VAL A 78 -7.70 -24.67 -0.12
N GLY A 79 -6.69 -25.49 -0.11
CA GLY A 79 -6.79 -26.71 0.66
C GLY A 79 -6.98 -26.46 2.13
N SER A 80 -6.58 -25.32 2.57
CA SER A 80 -6.71 -25.02 3.97
C SER A 80 -8.15 -24.83 4.35
N SER A 81 -8.87 -24.50 3.37
CA SER A 81 -10.30 -24.33 3.62
C SER A 81 -10.64 -24.59 5.03
#